data_6bc4027ed37f736672b8a322d480a886
#
_entry.id   6bc4027ed37f736672b8a322d480a886
#
_cell.length_a   1.000
_cell.length_b   1.000
_cell.length_c   1.000
_cell.angle_alpha   90.00
_cell.angle_beta   90.00
_cell.angle_gamma   90.00
#
_symmetry.space_group_name_H-M   'P 1'
#
loop_
_entity.id
_entity.type
_entity.pdbx_description
1 polymer ?
#
loop_
_entity_poly.entity_id
_entity_poly.type
_entity_poly.pdbx_seq_one_letter_code
_entity_poly.pdbx_strand_id
1 'polypeptide(L)'
;MDATQATRAVVEEMASVMEENRRLLTKLDSEIGDGDHGNNMNRGFKAALERLDTADPSTPADVLKAVSMALISKVGGAAGPLYGTAFLRASTALGDREEISAEDAAEVIEAALGGIKQRGKAEVGDKTIVDALQPAAEAAKEAAGEGNVVGVFRAAAAAAEEGAESTVPLRARKGRASYLGARSEGHQDPGATSTYLLLDAAARTLEGGS
;
A
#
# COMPACT_ATOMS: atom_id res chain seq x y z
N MET A 1 5.29 -9.76 -20.97
CA MET A 1 4.44 -8.62 -20.54
C MET A 1 5.38 -7.45 -20.34
N ASP A 2 5.10 -6.27 -20.91
CA ASP A 2 5.91 -5.08 -20.64
C ASP A 2 5.64 -4.54 -19.21
N ALA A 3 6.49 -3.60 -18.75
CA ALA A 3 6.39 -3.11 -17.38
C ALA A 3 5.09 -2.33 -17.11
N THR A 4 4.51 -1.66 -18.11
CA THR A 4 3.24 -0.95 -17.99
C THR A 4 2.08 -1.93 -17.78
N GLN A 5 2.05 -3.00 -18.58
CA GLN A 5 1.08 -4.08 -18.45
C GLN A 5 1.23 -4.82 -17.12
N ALA A 6 2.47 -5.09 -16.69
CA ALA A 6 2.75 -5.71 -15.40
C ALA A 6 2.26 -4.84 -14.23
N THR A 7 2.55 -3.53 -14.28
CA THR A 7 2.08 -2.59 -13.25
C THR A 7 0.56 -2.50 -13.22
N ARG A 8 -0.10 -2.52 -14.40
CA ARG A 8 -1.56 -2.55 -14.48
C ARG A 8 -2.13 -3.85 -13.87
N ALA A 9 -1.56 -5.01 -14.19
CA ALA A 9 -1.97 -6.30 -13.63
C ALA A 9 -1.83 -6.33 -12.09
N VAL A 10 -0.76 -5.73 -11.57
CA VAL A 10 -0.59 -5.56 -10.11
C VAL A 10 -1.74 -4.73 -9.51
N VAL A 11 -2.13 -3.64 -10.14
CA VAL A 11 -3.25 -2.81 -9.65
C VAL A 11 -4.60 -3.55 -9.75
N GLU A 12 -4.80 -4.35 -10.78
CA GLU A 12 -6.00 -5.20 -10.93
C GLU A 12 -6.08 -6.22 -9.79
N GLU A 13 -4.97 -6.89 -9.46
CA GLU A 13 -4.91 -7.81 -8.31
C GLU A 13 -5.09 -7.07 -6.97
N MET A 14 -4.48 -5.89 -6.80
CA MET A 14 -4.71 -5.06 -5.61
C MET A 14 -6.20 -4.74 -5.43
N ALA A 15 -6.92 -4.45 -6.51
CA ALA A 15 -8.37 -4.20 -6.45
C ALA A 15 -9.16 -5.45 -6.06
N SER A 16 -8.79 -6.63 -6.58
CA SER A 16 -9.39 -7.91 -6.22
C SER A 16 -9.19 -8.20 -4.72
N VAL A 17 -7.96 -8.07 -4.25
CA VAL A 17 -7.59 -8.30 -2.84
C VAL A 17 -8.32 -7.33 -1.90
N MET A 18 -8.49 -6.06 -2.29
CA MET A 18 -9.25 -5.10 -1.48
C MET A 18 -10.75 -5.44 -1.44
N GLU A 19 -11.31 -5.99 -2.51
CA GLU A 19 -12.70 -6.46 -2.52
C GLU A 19 -12.88 -7.69 -1.63
N GLU A 20 -12.03 -8.69 -1.77
CA GLU A 20 -12.05 -9.94 -1.00
C GLU A 20 -11.90 -9.69 0.51
N ASN A 21 -10.97 -8.81 0.88
CA ASN A 21 -10.67 -8.48 2.27
C ASN A 21 -11.48 -7.31 2.83
N ARG A 22 -12.47 -6.79 2.08
CA ARG A 22 -13.30 -5.67 2.50
C ARG A 22 -13.93 -5.86 3.88
N ARG A 23 -14.47 -7.06 4.15
CA ARG A 23 -15.11 -7.37 5.43
C ARG A 23 -14.10 -7.46 6.57
N LEU A 24 -12.94 -8.05 6.33
CA LEU A 24 -11.85 -8.13 7.31
C LEU A 24 -11.39 -6.72 7.71
N LEU A 25 -11.04 -5.90 6.74
CA LEU A 25 -10.55 -4.53 6.98
C LEU A 25 -11.61 -3.65 7.66
N THR A 26 -12.89 -3.81 7.29
CA THR A 26 -14.01 -3.13 7.98
C THR A 26 -14.15 -3.58 9.42
N LYS A 27 -14.00 -4.89 9.70
CA LYS A 27 -14.05 -5.44 11.06
C LYS A 27 -12.91 -4.89 11.92
N LEU A 28 -11.67 -4.95 11.42
CA LEU A 28 -10.50 -4.42 12.14
C LEU A 28 -10.67 -2.93 12.48
N ASP A 29 -11.16 -2.16 11.53
CA ASP A 29 -11.40 -0.74 11.74
C ASP A 29 -12.58 -0.47 12.71
N SER A 30 -13.59 -1.33 12.73
CA SER A 30 -14.71 -1.21 13.68
C SER A 30 -14.28 -1.40 15.13
N GLU A 31 -13.18 -2.09 15.38
CA GLU A 31 -12.65 -2.33 16.73
C GLU A 31 -11.91 -1.11 17.29
N ILE A 32 -11.26 -0.31 16.42
CA ILE A 32 -10.41 0.83 16.84
C ILE A 32 -10.65 2.12 16.05
N GLY A 33 -11.61 2.15 15.12
CA GLY A 33 -11.94 3.29 14.26
C GLY A 33 -13.43 3.49 14.08
N ASP A 34 -13.86 3.84 12.88
CA ASP A 34 -15.27 4.06 12.51
C ASP A 34 -15.84 3.00 11.56
N GLY A 35 -15.10 1.94 11.28
CA GLY A 35 -15.55 0.78 10.52
C GLY A 35 -15.71 1.04 9.02
N ASP A 36 -15.03 2.02 8.46
CA ASP A 36 -15.21 2.40 7.07
C ASP A 36 -14.02 2.03 6.15
N HIS A 37 -12.85 1.65 6.73
CA HIS A 37 -11.60 1.44 6.01
C HIS A 37 -11.73 0.44 4.85
N GLY A 38 -12.29 -0.73 5.09
CA GLY A 38 -12.44 -1.74 4.05
C GLY A 38 -13.36 -1.29 2.89
N ASN A 39 -14.47 -0.61 3.22
CA ASN A 39 -15.37 -0.06 2.21
C ASN A 39 -14.69 1.07 1.40
N ASN A 40 -13.93 1.92 2.07
CA ASN A 40 -13.20 3.01 1.45
C ASN A 40 -12.11 2.51 0.51
N MET A 41 -11.29 1.53 0.94
CA MET A 41 -10.24 0.94 0.11
C MET A 41 -10.83 0.26 -1.13
N ASN A 42 -11.84 -0.59 -0.98
CA ASN A 42 -12.52 -1.24 -2.09
C ASN A 42 -13.08 -0.21 -3.10
N ARG A 43 -13.77 0.83 -2.63
CA ARG A 43 -14.30 1.88 -3.50
C ARG A 43 -13.17 2.62 -4.24
N GLY A 44 -12.07 2.90 -3.56
CA GLY A 44 -10.93 3.58 -4.16
C GLY A 44 -10.26 2.79 -5.26
N PHE A 45 -10.01 1.48 -5.04
CA PHE A 45 -9.39 0.63 -6.04
C PHE A 45 -10.31 0.32 -7.22
N LYS A 46 -11.63 0.18 -7.02
CA LYS A 46 -12.59 0.12 -8.14
C LYS A 46 -12.54 1.37 -9.01
N ALA A 47 -12.50 2.54 -8.40
CA ALA A 47 -12.35 3.79 -9.15
C ALA A 47 -10.98 3.93 -9.83
N ALA A 48 -9.94 3.31 -9.28
CA ALA A 48 -8.63 3.25 -9.93
C ALA A 48 -8.69 2.44 -11.23
N LEU A 49 -9.37 1.28 -11.24
CA LEU A 49 -9.57 0.48 -12.47
C LEU A 49 -10.37 1.26 -13.52
N GLU A 50 -11.50 1.88 -13.15
CA GLU A 50 -12.30 2.71 -14.05
C GLU A 50 -11.46 3.85 -14.67
N ARG A 51 -10.55 4.43 -13.87
CA ARG A 51 -9.66 5.47 -14.36
C ARG A 51 -8.59 4.93 -15.30
N LEU A 52 -8.02 3.76 -15.03
CA LEU A 52 -7.04 3.12 -15.92
C LEU A 52 -7.65 2.78 -17.28
N ASP A 53 -8.92 2.34 -17.31
CA ASP A 53 -9.62 2.04 -18.56
C ASP A 53 -9.86 3.29 -19.43
N THR A 54 -9.92 4.47 -18.81
CA THR A 54 -10.18 5.74 -19.52
C THR A 54 -8.93 6.55 -19.82
N ALA A 55 -7.86 6.38 -19.03
CA ALA A 55 -6.65 7.20 -19.12
C ALA A 55 -5.62 6.68 -20.13
N ASP A 56 -5.71 5.38 -20.50
CA ASP A 56 -4.78 4.70 -21.42
C ASP A 56 -3.30 4.97 -21.07
N PRO A 57 -2.81 4.58 -19.89
CA PRO A 57 -1.47 4.90 -19.43
C PRO A 57 -0.40 4.24 -20.30
N SER A 58 0.62 4.98 -20.66
CA SER A 58 1.72 4.53 -21.54
C SER A 58 2.97 4.10 -20.78
N THR A 59 3.10 4.46 -19.51
CA THR A 59 4.24 4.11 -18.66
C THR A 59 3.77 3.53 -17.31
N PRO A 60 4.62 2.77 -16.60
CA PRO A 60 4.34 2.35 -15.23
C PRO A 60 4.00 3.52 -14.30
N ALA A 61 4.70 4.65 -14.47
CA ALA A 61 4.46 5.86 -13.69
C ALA A 61 3.06 6.45 -13.95
N ASP A 62 2.58 6.43 -15.20
CA ASP A 62 1.22 6.88 -15.52
C ASP A 62 0.15 6.01 -14.86
N VAL A 63 0.38 4.68 -14.82
CA VAL A 63 -0.50 3.75 -14.09
C VAL A 63 -0.60 4.16 -12.61
N LEU A 64 0.53 4.31 -11.92
CA LEU A 64 0.57 4.68 -10.51
C LEU A 64 -0.03 6.06 -10.26
N LYS A 65 0.17 7.02 -11.17
CA LYS A 65 -0.43 8.35 -11.11
C LYS A 65 -1.95 8.30 -11.24
N ALA A 66 -2.48 7.50 -12.14
CA ALA A 66 -3.92 7.32 -12.30
C ALA A 66 -4.54 6.73 -11.02
N VAL A 67 -3.90 5.72 -10.42
CA VAL A 67 -4.29 5.15 -9.13
C VAL A 67 -4.28 6.21 -8.02
N SER A 68 -3.21 6.98 -7.89
CA SER A 68 -3.11 8.06 -6.91
C SER A 68 -4.30 9.02 -6.97
N MET A 69 -4.61 9.49 -8.19
CA MET A 69 -5.71 10.44 -8.39
C MET A 69 -7.07 9.86 -8.04
N ALA A 70 -7.30 8.57 -8.32
CA ALA A 70 -8.53 7.87 -7.97
C ALA A 70 -8.66 7.75 -6.44
N LEU A 71 -7.59 7.31 -5.76
CA LEU A 71 -7.59 7.13 -4.30
C LEU A 71 -7.82 8.45 -3.58
N ILE A 72 -7.15 9.54 -3.97
CA ILE A 72 -7.36 10.88 -3.39
C ILE A 72 -8.82 11.32 -3.51
N SER A 73 -9.45 11.03 -4.65
CA SER A 73 -10.81 11.52 -4.92
C SER A 73 -11.92 10.64 -4.34
N LYS A 74 -11.68 9.34 -4.13
CA LYS A 74 -12.73 8.35 -3.83
C LYS A 74 -12.59 7.64 -2.49
N VAL A 75 -11.39 7.60 -1.92
CA VAL A 75 -11.17 7.03 -0.58
C VAL A 75 -11.45 8.10 0.47
N GLY A 76 -12.34 7.77 1.40
CA GLY A 76 -12.66 8.65 2.52
C GLY A 76 -11.61 8.62 3.63
N GLY A 77 -11.78 9.48 4.62
CA GLY A 77 -10.93 9.52 5.81
C GLY A 77 -9.47 9.88 5.53
N ALA A 78 -8.58 9.44 6.39
CA ALA A 78 -7.14 9.65 6.25
C ALA A 78 -6.50 8.75 5.19
N ALA A 79 -7.08 7.59 4.91
CA ALA A 79 -6.53 6.61 3.98
C ALA A 79 -6.37 7.16 2.56
N GLY A 80 -7.37 7.90 2.05
CA GLY A 80 -7.30 8.48 0.71
C GLY A 80 -6.08 9.36 0.47
N PRO A 81 -5.87 10.41 1.25
CA PRO A 81 -4.69 11.24 1.16
C PRO A 81 -3.37 10.50 1.40
N LEU A 82 -3.33 9.50 2.27
CA LEU A 82 -2.12 8.72 2.58
C LEU A 82 -1.74 7.79 1.43
N TYR A 83 -2.63 6.88 1.02
CA TYR A 83 -2.38 5.99 -0.11
C TYR A 83 -2.22 6.75 -1.43
N GLY A 84 -3.05 7.77 -1.66
CA GLY A 84 -2.89 8.61 -2.84
C GLY A 84 -1.51 9.29 -2.91
N THR A 85 -0.99 9.79 -1.77
CA THR A 85 0.37 10.32 -1.72
C THR A 85 1.42 9.24 -1.94
N ALA A 86 1.24 8.04 -1.38
CA ALA A 86 2.14 6.91 -1.60
C ALA A 86 2.28 6.58 -3.10
N PHE A 87 1.16 6.36 -3.78
CA PHE A 87 1.15 6.08 -5.22
C PHE A 87 1.69 7.25 -6.07
N LEU A 88 1.45 8.51 -5.68
CA LEU A 88 2.02 9.67 -6.36
C LEU A 88 3.54 9.71 -6.23
N ARG A 89 4.08 9.45 -5.04
CA ARG A 89 5.53 9.41 -4.82
C ARG A 89 6.19 8.25 -5.55
N ALA A 90 5.55 7.08 -5.56
CA ALA A 90 5.96 5.92 -6.33
C ALA A 90 6.01 6.24 -7.84
N SER A 91 4.96 6.87 -8.38
CA SER A 91 4.93 7.35 -9.77
C SER A 91 6.08 8.32 -10.07
N THR A 92 6.33 9.28 -9.18
CA THR A 92 7.40 10.26 -9.35
C THR A 92 8.79 9.61 -9.32
N ALA A 93 8.99 8.60 -8.48
CA ALA A 93 10.25 7.85 -8.41
C ALA A 93 10.54 7.07 -9.70
N LEU A 94 9.53 6.48 -10.34
CA LEU A 94 9.71 5.81 -11.64
C LEU A 94 10.00 6.79 -12.78
N GLY A 95 9.38 7.97 -12.77
CA GLY A 95 9.55 8.93 -13.86
C GLY A 95 9.19 8.33 -15.24
N ASP A 96 10.06 8.46 -16.22
CA ASP A 96 9.81 8.00 -17.59
C ASP A 96 10.38 6.59 -17.87
N ARG A 97 10.66 5.79 -16.82
CA ARG A 97 11.21 4.44 -16.99
C ARG A 97 10.21 3.51 -17.68
N GLU A 98 10.64 2.85 -18.72
CA GLU A 98 9.86 1.84 -19.47
C GLU A 98 10.08 0.42 -18.92
N GLU A 99 11.21 0.19 -18.24
CA GLU A 99 11.56 -1.04 -17.53
C GLU A 99 11.74 -0.75 -16.05
N ILE A 100 11.49 -1.72 -15.21
CA ILE A 100 11.63 -1.61 -13.75
C ILE A 100 12.68 -2.62 -13.28
N SER A 101 13.79 -2.13 -12.76
CA SER A 101 14.82 -2.93 -12.11
C SER A 101 14.43 -3.27 -10.66
N ALA A 102 15.20 -4.13 -10.02
CA ALA A 102 15.03 -4.42 -8.59
C ALA A 102 15.27 -3.17 -7.72
N GLU A 103 16.23 -2.34 -8.10
CA GLU A 103 16.52 -1.07 -7.43
C GLU A 103 15.36 -0.09 -7.59
N ASP A 104 14.75 0.00 -8.79
CA ASP A 104 13.58 0.84 -9.02
C ASP A 104 12.38 0.37 -8.18
N ALA A 105 12.18 -0.94 -8.05
CA ALA A 105 11.12 -1.50 -7.21
C ALA A 105 11.30 -1.14 -5.74
N ALA A 106 12.53 -1.19 -5.22
CA ALA A 106 12.83 -0.75 -3.85
C ALA A 106 12.65 0.77 -3.69
N GLU A 107 13.09 1.57 -4.67
CA GLU A 107 12.91 3.03 -4.69
C GLU A 107 11.43 3.43 -4.64
N VAL A 108 10.57 2.71 -5.36
CA VAL A 108 9.11 2.91 -5.35
C VAL A 108 8.53 2.73 -3.95
N ILE A 109 8.92 1.67 -3.24
CA ILE A 109 8.43 1.38 -1.88
C ILE A 109 8.96 2.43 -0.89
N GLU A 110 10.23 2.80 -0.98
CA GLU A 110 10.84 3.85 -0.15
C GLU A 110 10.18 5.22 -0.38
N ALA A 111 9.92 5.59 -1.64
CA ALA A 111 9.24 6.83 -1.98
C ALA A 111 7.80 6.87 -1.45
N ALA A 112 7.08 5.75 -1.52
CA ALA A 112 5.75 5.61 -0.94
C ALA A 112 5.77 5.82 0.58
N LEU A 113 6.71 5.19 1.29
CA LEU A 113 6.93 5.38 2.72
C LEU A 113 7.21 6.84 3.06
N GLY A 114 8.15 7.47 2.35
CA GLY A 114 8.48 8.89 2.53
C GLY A 114 7.26 9.79 2.38
N GLY A 115 6.42 9.53 1.39
CA GLY A 115 5.16 10.23 1.16
C GLY A 115 4.18 10.08 2.32
N ILE A 116 4.00 8.87 2.81
CA ILE A 116 3.11 8.59 3.95
C ILE A 116 3.63 9.24 5.23
N LYS A 117 4.93 9.12 5.53
CA LYS A 117 5.54 9.77 6.71
C LYS A 117 5.42 11.29 6.64
N GLN A 118 5.70 11.88 5.48
CA GLN A 118 5.57 13.32 5.29
C GLN A 118 4.13 13.81 5.51
N ARG A 119 3.14 13.06 5.00
CA ARG A 119 1.72 13.42 5.06
C ARG A 119 1.10 13.15 6.43
N GLY A 120 1.34 11.95 6.98
CA GLY A 120 0.70 11.45 8.20
C GLY A 120 1.43 11.85 9.48
N LYS A 121 2.71 12.25 9.39
CA LYS A 121 3.57 12.54 10.55
C LYS A 121 3.58 11.40 11.56
N ALA A 122 3.53 10.15 11.07
CA ALA A 122 3.58 8.94 11.88
C ALA A 122 4.98 8.32 11.82
N GLU A 123 5.34 7.65 12.89
CA GLU A 123 6.57 6.88 13.04
C GLU A 123 6.25 5.44 13.44
N VAL A 124 7.24 4.55 13.35
CA VAL A 124 7.11 3.17 13.84
C VAL A 124 6.74 3.18 15.33
N GLY A 125 5.77 2.36 15.72
CA GLY A 125 5.21 2.31 17.06
C GLY A 125 3.99 3.22 17.28
N ASP A 126 3.56 3.99 16.28
CA ASP A 126 2.35 4.80 16.35
C ASP A 126 1.06 4.02 16.04
N LYS A 127 1.18 2.76 15.61
CA LYS A 127 0.10 1.85 15.20
C LYS A 127 -0.62 2.39 13.96
N THR A 128 0.08 2.34 12.83
CA THR A 128 -0.36 2.90 11.53
C THR A 128 0.20 2.11 10.35
N ILE A 129 -0.12 2.53 9.13
CA ILE A 129 0.52 2.08 7.87
C ILE A 129 2.05 2.03 7.97
N VAL A 130 2.67 2.96 8.71
CA VAL A 130 4.14 3.06 8.82
C VAL A 130 4.74 1.83 9.50
N ASP A 131 4.02 1.21 10.43
CA ASP A 131 4.48 0.01 11.14
C ASP A 131 4.63 -1.21 10.21
N ALA A 132 3.87 -1.26 9.11
CA ALA A 132 4.02 -2.27 8.06
C ALA A 132 4.99 -1.81 6.94
N LEU A 133 4.88 -0.56 6.51
CA LEU A 133 5.61 -0.09 5.33
C LEU A 133 7.08 0.23 5.59
N GLN A 134 7.46 0.60 6.82
CA GLN A 134 8.87 0.84 7.16
C GLN A 134 9.70 -0.45 7.05
N PRO A 135 9.35 -1.57 7.75
CA PRO A 135 10.10 -2.81 7.58
C PRO A 135 10.03 -3.35 6.16
N ALA A 136 8.91 -3.15 5.44
CA ALA A 136 8.80 -3.51 4.04
C ALA A 136 9.82 -2.79 3.14
N ALA A 137 10.01 -1.48 3.34
CA ALA A 137 10.98 -0.69 2.58
C ALA A 137 12.43 -1.11 2.89
N GLU A 138 12.73 -1.43 4.14
CA GLU A 138 14.04 -1.94 4.55
C GLU A 138 14.33 -3.30 3.91
N ALA A 139 13.39 -4.24 3.97
CA ALA A 139 13.53 -5.54 3.34
C ALA A 139 13.61 -5.47 1.80
N ALA A 140 12.84 -4.58 1.18
CA ALA A 140 12.89 -4.32 -0.26
C ALA A 140 14.29 -3.84 -0.68
N LYS A 141 14.87 -2.92 0.07
CA LYS A 141 16.20 -2.37 -0.19
C LYS A 141 17.30 -3.43 -0.08
N GLU A 142 17.21 -4.32 0.91
CA GLU A 142 18.14 -5.44 1.05
C GLU A 142 18.01 -6.43 -0.11
N ALA A 143 16.78 -6.80 -0.47
CA ALA A 143 16.50 -7.75 -1.55
C ALA A 143 16.86 -7.19 -2.95
N ALA A 144 16.87 -5.88 -3.14
CA ALA A 144 17.23 -5.26 -4.43
C ALA A 144 18.64 -5.62 -4.89
N GLY A 145 19.58 -5.85 -3.94
CA GLY A 145 20.94 -6.29 -4.25
C GLY A 145 21.04 -7.65 -4.97
N GLU A 146 19.97 -8.45 -4.95
CA GLU A 146 19.88 -9.73 -5.66
C GLU A 146 19.41 -9.59 -7.13
N GLY A 147 19.03 -8.38 -7.55
CA GLY A 147 18.67 -8.05 -8.94
C GLY A 147 17.34 -8.65 -9.41
N ASN A 148 16.44 -9.02 -8.50
CA ASN A 148 15.17 -9.68 -8.81
C ASN A 148 13.97 -8.89 -8.27
N VAL A 149 13.18 -8.28 -9.17
CA VAL A 149 11.97 -7.49 -8.83
C VAL A 149 10.95 -8.31 -8.01
N VAL A 150 10.72 -9.56 -8.38
CA VAL A 150 9.81 -10.47 -7.65
C VAL A 150 10.32 -10.68 -6.22
N GLY A 151 11.63 -10.90 -6.06
CA GLY A 151 12.28 -11.04 -4.76
C GLY A 151 12.10 -9.81 -3.87
N VAL A 152 12.19 -8.60 -4.44
CA VAL A 152 11.98 -7.33 -3.74
C VAL A 152 10.55 -7.26 -3.16
N PHE A 153 9.52 -7.49 -3.98
CA PHE A 153 8.14 -7.43 -3.51
C PHE A 153 7.79 -8.56 -2.54
N ARG A 154 8.37 -9.75 -2.71
CA ARG A 154 8.19 -10.87 -1.77
C ARG A 154 8.78 -10.53 -0.39
N ALA A 155 10.01 -10.01 -0.34
CA ALA A 155 10.63 -9.59 0.90
C ALA A 155 9.85 -8.45 1.57
N ALA A 156 9.41 -7.47 0.79
CA ALA A 156 8.59 -6.37 1.28
C ALA A 156 7.25 -6.86 1.85
N ALA A 157 6.57 -7.78 1.17
CA ALA A 157 5.29 -8.34 1.62
C ALA A 157 5.43 -9.10 2.94
N ALA A 158 6.45 -9.97 3.05
CA ALA A 158 6.71 -10.72 4.28
C ALA A 158 7.00 -9.79 5.48
N ALA A 159 7.86 -8.79 5.29
CA ALA A 159 8.15 -7.82 6.34
C ALA A 159 6.94 -6.93 6.70
N ALA A 160 6.07 -6.61 5.71
CA ALA A 160 4.84 -5.88 5.96
C ALA A 160 3.82 -6.70 6.76
N GLU A 161 3.74 -8.02 6.54
CA GLU A 161 2.88 -8.92 7.31
C GLU A 161 3.28 -8.92 8.78
N GLU A 162 4.56 -9.18 9.06
CA GLU A 162 5.10 -9.12 10.42
C GLU A 162 4.89 -7.73 11.05
N GLY A 163 5.09 -6.66 10.28
CA GLY A 163 4.84 -5.29 10.71
C GLY A 163 3.38 -5.04 11.06
N ALA A 164 2.43 -5.55 10.27
CA ALA A 164 1.01 -5.43 10.55
C ALA A 164 0.62 -6.20 11.83
N GLU A 165 1.13 -7.41 12.02
CA GLU A 165 0.92 -8.21 13.24
C GLU A 165 1.51 -7.54 14.47
N SER A 166 2.67 -6.90 14.33
CA SER A 166 3.34 -6.18 15.43
C SER A 166 2.52 -5.02 16.00
N THR A 167 1.52 -4.53 15.26
CA THR A 167 0.61 -3.46 15.72
C THR A 167 -0.34 -3.92 16.82
N VAL A 168 -0.60 -5.23 16.97
CA VAL A 168 -1.57 -5.75 17.96
C VAL A 168 -1.32 -5.24 19.38
N PRO A 169 -0.11 -5.38 19.97
CA PRO A 169 0.15 -4.92 21.34
C PRO A 169 0.33 -3.40 21.46
N LEU A 170 0.42 -2.67 20.34
CA LEU A 170 0.69 -1.24 20.37
C LEU A 170 -0.54 -0.44 20.79
N ARG A 171 -0.29 0.64 21.53
CA ARG A 171 -1.27 1.69 21.78
C ARG A 171 -1.23 2.71 20.64
N ALA A 172 -2.36 2.95 20.00
CA ALA A 172 -2.45 3.92 18.91
C ALA A 172 -2.14 5.35 19.37
N ARG A 173 -1.30 6.02 18.60
CA ARG A 173 -0.89 7.42 18.82
C ARG A 173 -1.34 8.36 17.70
N LYS A 174 -1.83 7.81 16.60
CA LYS A 174 -2.29 8.54 15.42
C LYS A 174 -3.67 8.05 14.99
N GLY A 175 -4.31 8.85 14.15
CA GLY A 175 -5.62 8.52 13.58
C GLY A 175 -6.72 8.40 14.62
N ARG A 176 -7.86 7.81 14.21
CA ARG A 176 -9.05 7.65 15.06
C ARG A 176 -8.80 6.71 16.24
N ALA A 177 -8.01 5.68 16.05
CA ALA A 177 -7.66 4.70 17.09
C ALA A 177 -7.00 5.36 18.31
N SER A 178 -6.31 6.49 18.13
CA SER A 178 -5.64 7.20 19.24
C SER A 178 -6.62 7.75 20.28
N TYR A 179 -7.87 8.02 19.90
CA TYR A 179 -8.91 8.47 20.84
C TYR A 179 -9.34 7.39 21.84
N LEU A 180 -9.08 6.13 21.53
CA LEU A 180 -9.39 5.01 22.42
C LEU A 180 -8.36 4.83 23.55
N GLY A 181 -7.17 5.40 23.40
CA GLY A 181 -6.09 5.22 24.36
C GLY A 181 -5.70 3.74 24.51
N ALA A 182 -5.64 3.23 25.74
CA ALA A 182 -5.29 1.82 26.01
C ALA A 182 -6.28 0.81 25.39
N ARG A 183 -7.52 1.19 25.11
CA ARG A 183 -8.49 0.30 24.44
C ARG A 183 -8.15 -0.01 23.00
N SER A 184 -7.17 0.66 22.40
CA SER A 184 -6.65 0.33 21.07
C SER A 184 -5.66 -0.86 21.10
N GLU A 185 -5.16 -1.24 22.27
CA GLU A 185 -4.26 -2.39 22.43
C GLU A 185 -5.04 -3.71 22.23
N GLY A 186 -4.38 -4.74 21.72
CA GLY A 186 -4.99 -6.04 21.43
C GLY A 186 -5.68 -6.15 20.07
N HIS A 187 -5.72 -5.07 19.28
CA HIS A 187 -6.33 -5.04 17.95
C HIS A 187 -5.27 -4.70 16.88
N GLN A 188 -5.35 -5.37 15.72
CA GLN A 188 -4.45 -5.10 14.60
C GLN A 188 -4.87 -3.83 13.86
N ASP A 189 -3.89 -3.02 13.40
CA ASP A 189 -4.17 -1.80 12.63
C ASP A 189 -4.71 -2.13 11.22
N PRO A 190 -5.89 -1.60 10.82
CA PRO A 190 -6.45 -1.86 9.49
C PRO A 190 -5.61 -1.27 8.36
N GLY A 191 -4.93 -0.14 8.60
CA GLY A 191 -4.03 0.49 7.62
C GLY A 191 -2.76 -0.32 7.39
N ALA A 192 -2.12 -0.83 8.44
CA ALA A 192 -0.99 -1.73 8.34
C ALA A 192 -1.38 -3.03 7.62
N THR A 193 -2.54 -3.59 7.94
CA THR A 193 -3.07 -4.80 7.29
C THR A 193 -3.31 -4.59 5.80
N SER A 194 -3.97 -3.50 5.40
CA SER A 194 -4.19 -3.22 3.97
C SER A 194 -2.88 -2.94 3.23
N THR A 195 -1.86 -2.39 3.89
CA THR A 195 -0.53 -2.20 3.31
C THR A 195 0.14 -3.54 2.99
N TYR A 196 0.13 -4.46 3.93
CA TYR A 196 0.60 -5.83 3.70
C TYR A 196 -0.13 -6.48 2.52
N LEU A 197 -1.46 -6.46 2.52
CA LEU A 197 -2.27 -7.06 1.45
C LEU A 197 -1.97 -6.50 0.06
N LEU A 198 -1.68 -5.21 -0.06
CA LEU A 198 -1.30 -4.58 -1.33
C LEU A 198 0.09 -5.03 -1.80
N LEU A 199 1.07 -5.15 -0.90
CA LEU A 199 2.40 -5.63 -1.25
C LEU A 199 2.39 -7.13 -1.61
N ASP A 200 1.60 -7.94 -0.91
CA ASP A 200 1.40 -9.35 -1.22
C ASP A 200 0.75 -9.55 -2.60
N ALA A 201 -0.27 -8.74 -2.93
CA ALA A 201 -0.88 -8.74 -4.26
C ALA A 201 0.15 -8.45 -5.36
N ALA A 202 1.05 -7.48 -5.14
CA ALA A 202 2.11 -7.16 -6.08
C ALA A 202 3.09 -8.34 -6.25
N ALA A 203 3.54 -8.94 -5.15
CA ALA A 203 4.44 -10.07 -5.17
C ALA A 203 3.87 -11.26 -5.97
N ARG A 204 2.63 -11.66 -5.66
CA ARG A 204 1.95 -12.79 -6.32
C ARG A 204 1.73 -12.55 -7.81
N THR A 205 1.33 -11.35 -8.20
CA THR A 205 1.11 -11.03 -9.61
C THR A 205 2.40 -11.11 -10.42
N LEU A 206 3.48 -10.56 -9.89
CA LEU A 206 4.78 -10.57 -10.55
C LEU A 206 5.41 -11.97 -10.62
N GLU A 207 5.15 -12.85 -9.66
CA GLU A 207 5.55 -14.26 -9.71
C GLU A 207 4.82 -15.02 -10.82
N GLY A 208 3.53 -14.81 -10.97
CA GLY A 208 2.71 -15.49 -11.99
C GLY A 208 2.94 -15.00 -13.41
N GLY A 209 3.53 -13.83 -13.60
CA GLY A 209 3.82 -13.20 -14.89
C GLY A 209 5.23 -13.42 -15.43
N SER A 210 6.09 -14.13 -14.68
CA SER A 210 7.51 -14.39 -15.00
C SER A 210 7.71 -15.62 -15.87
#